data_d5b4db0cc044f10349116e0850b71bbf
#
_entry.id   d5b4db0cc044f10349116e0850b71bbf
#
_cell.length_a   1.000
_cell.length_b   1.000
_cell.length_c   1.000
_cell.angle_alpha   90.00
_cell.angle_beta   90.00
_cell.angle_gamma   90.00
#
_symmetry.space_group_name_H-M   'P 1'
#
loop_
_entity.id
_entity.type
_entity.pdbx_description
1 polymer ?
#
loop_
_entity_poly.entity_id
_entity_poly.type
_entity_poly.pdbx_seq_one_letter_code
_entity_poly.pdbx_strand_id
1 'polypeptide(L)'
;MTHIINSLDEISHHYDALFVDLWGCVHNGIVAYTAAVEALIEYRKNGGKVVLVTNSPKPRIGVEKQLLHFNVPKICYDTVATSGDSARVAMFTGVVGKKIFFIGEPRDQLFFEPISIIKSPIKIEQVSIQNAEGIVCTGPFDGSADPSVNKEDFLFGISKSMKFLCANPDIVVDRGEVRHCLLYTSDAADEC
;
A
#
# COMPACT_ATOMS: atom_id res chain seq x y z
N MET A 1 11.52 9.13 -29.32
CA MET A 1 11.53 10.43 -28.59
C MET A 1 10.37 10.43 -27.61
N THR A 2 10.59 10.87 -26.39
CA THR A 2 9.50 11.05 -25.41
C THR A 2 8.68 12.27 -25.85
N HIS A 3 7.35 12.09 -25.96
CA HIS A 3 6.42 13.18 -26.25
C HIS A 3 5.85 13.71 -24.95
N ILE A 4 5.91 15.02 -24.74
CA ILE A 4 5.29 15.70 -23.60
C ILE A 4 3.88 16.10 -24.02
N ILE A 5 2.87 15.65 -23.26
CA ILE A 5 1.47 15.99 -23.48
C ILE A 5 1.04 17.09 -22.51
N ASN A 6 0.08 17.91 -22.89
CA ASN A 6 -0.47 18.97 -22.04
C ASN A 6 -1.73 18.50 -21.28
N SER A 7 -2.41 17.48 -21.80
CA SER A 7 -3.60 16.89 -21.16
C SER A 7 -3.69 15.40 -21.47
N LEU A 8 -4.40 14.68 -20.59
CA LEU A 8 -4.69 13.27 -20.80
C LEU A 8 -5.54 13.04 -22.08
N ASP A 9 -6.37 13.98 -22.44
CA ASP A 9 -7.27 13.90 -23.59
C ASP A 9 -6.51 13.70 -24.92
N GLU A 10 -5.29 14.22 -25.04
CA GLU A 10 -4.47 14.06 -26.24
C GLU A 10 -4.18 12.60 -26.60
N ILE A 11 -4.13 11.70 -25.59
CA ILE A 11 -3.75 10.29 -25.77
C ILE A 11 -4.80 9.31 -25.28
N SER A 12 -5.79 9.75 -24.52
CA SER A 12 -6.75 8.87 -23.81
C SER A 12 -7.52 7.96 -24.76
N HIS A 13 -7.83 8.43 -25.96
CA HIS A 13 -8.55 7.67 -26.98
C HIS A 13 -7.78 6.46 -27.56
N HIS A 14 -6.51 6.33 -27.25
CA HIS A 14 -5.69 5.17 -27.63
C HIS A 14 -5.74 4.03 -26.62
N TYR A 15 -6.37 4.22 -25.45
CA TYR A 15 -6.36 3.28 -24.34
C TYR A 15 -7.76 3.00 -23.84
N ASP A 16 -8.07 1.72 -23.63
CA ASP A 16 -9.36 1.28 -23.05
C ASP A 16 -9.37 1.37 -21.52
N ALA A 17 -8.19 1.36 -20.89
CA ALA A 17 -8.03 1.43 -19.44
C ALA A 17 -6.78 2.20 -19.03
N LEU A 18 -6.88 2.86 -17.88
CA LEU A 18 -5.78 3.52 -17.20
C LEU A 18 -5.48 2.86 -15.87
N PHE A 19 -4.19 2.61 -15.62
CA PHE A 19 -3.66 2.32 -14.29
C PHE A 19 -3.04 3.61 -13.75
N VAL A 20 -3.60 4.13 -12.67
CA VAL A 20 -3.26 5.46 -12.16
C VAL A 20 -2.74 5.34 -10.74
N ASP A 21 -1.51 5.79 -10.51
CA ASP A 21 -0.98 5.92 -9.16
C ASP A 21 -1.73 7.01 -8.39
N LEU A 22 -1.73 6.90 -7.06
CA LEU A 22 -2.45 7.84 -6.20
C LEU A 22 -1.56 8.98 -5.73
N TRP A 23 -0.44 8.66 -5.11
CA TRP A 23 0.41 9.65 -4.45
C TRP A 23 1.22 10.46 -5.47
N GLY A 24 1.08 11.78 -5.44
CA GLY A 24 1.70 12.67 -6.42
C GLY A 24 0.98 12.74 -7.77
N CYS A 25 0.03 11.82 -8.04
CA CYS A 25 -0.75 11.78 -9.28
C CYS A 25 -2.19 12.25 -9.07
N VAL A 26 -2.89 11.72 -8.07
CA VAL A 26 -4.29 12.06 -7.76
C VAL A 26 -4.39 12.96 -6.54
N HIS A 27 -3.51 12.81 -5.57
CA HIS A 27 -3.47 13.61 -4.35
C HIS A 27 -2.04 13.74 -3.80
N ASN A 28 -1.84 14.70 -2.89
CA ASN A 28 -0.56 14.94 -2.20
C ASN A 28 -0.54 14.42 -0.75
N GLY A 29 -1.47 13.53 -0.38
CA GLY A 29 -1.62 13.01 0.98
C GLY A 29 -2.44 13.90 1.92
N ILE A 30 -2.90 15.07 1.46
CA ILE A 30 -3.74 16.02 2.20
C ILE A 30 -4.99 16.35 1.39
N VAL A 31 -4.84 16.64 0.10
CA VAL A 31 -5.91 17.08 -0.79
C VAL A 31 -5.72 16.48 -2.19
N ALA A 32 -6.81 16.22 -2.88
CA ALA A 32 -6.78 15.81 -4.28
C ALA A 32 -6.36 16.95 -5.23
N TYR A 33 -5.74 16.59 -6.34
CA TYR A 33 -5.52 17.51 -7.46
C TYR A 33 -6.77 17.59 -8.31
N THR A 34 -7.41 18.75 -8.32
CA THR A 34 -8.70 18.98 -9.02
C THR A 34 -8.60 18.58 -10.49
N ALA A 35 -7.54 19.00 -11.19
CA ALA A 35 -7.33 18.67 -12.59
C ALA A 35 -7.23 17.16 -12.86
N ALA A 36 -6.58 16.39 -11.96
CA ALA A 36 -6.51 14.94 -12.08
C ALA A 36 -7.89 14.29 -11.89
N VAL A 37 -8.64 14.74 -10.88
CA VAL A 37 -10.01 14.25 -10.62
C VAL A 37 -10.92 14.50 -11.83
N GLU A 38 -10.88 15.70 -12.40
CA GLU A 38 -11.68 16.10 -13.57
C GLU A 38 -11.31 15.27 -14.81
N ALA A 39 -10.01 15.08 -15.06
CA ALA A 39 -9.52 14.26 -16.18
C ALA A 39 -9.99 12.80 -16.07
N LEU A 40 -9.94 12.20 -14.88
CA LEU A 40 -10.42 10.84 -14.67
C LEU A 40 -11.94 10.70 -14.83
N ILE A 41 -12.71 11.69 -14.37
CA ILE A 41 -14.16 11.73 -14.57
C ILE A 41 -14.47 11.78 -16.08
N GLU A 42 -13.81 12.65 -16.81
CA GLU A 42 -14.04 12.81 -18.24
C GLU A 42 -13.64 11.56 -19.02
N TYR A 43 -12.48 10.98 -18.73
CA TYR A 43 -12.05 9.72 -19.33
C TYR A 43 -13.09 8.59 -19.13
N ARG A 44 -13.65 8.47 -17.92
CA ARG A 44 -14.67 7.48 -17.63
C ARG A 44 -16.02 7.76 -18.29
N LYS A 45 -16.43 9.04 -18.42
CA LYS A 45 -17.62 9.42 -19.20
C LYS A 45 -17.52 8.99 -20.67
N ASN A 46 -16.32 9.02 -21.23
CA ASN A 46 -16.04 8.58 -22.59
C ASN A 46 -15.87 7.04 -22.72
N GLY A 47 -16.24 6.29 -21.68
CA GLY A 47 -16.26 4.81 -21.68
C GLY A 47 -14.97 4.14 -21.19
N GLY A 48 -13.93 4.90 -20.87
CA GLY A 48 -12.66 4.37 -20.36
C GLY A 48 -12.78 3.75 -18.97
N LYS A 49 -11.91 2.81 -18.65
CA LYS A 49 -11.80 2.14 -17.34
C LYS A 49 -10.64 2.71 -16.54
N VAL A 50 -10.83 2.92 -15.25
CA VAL A 50 -9.79 3.44 -14.36
C VAL A 50 -9.58 2.51 -13.19
N VAL A 51 -8.37 1.99 -13.06
CA VAL A 51 -7.91 1.26 -11.88
C VAL A 51 -6.89 2.14 -11.15
N LEU A 52 -7.22 2.55 -9.94
CA LEU A 52 -6.25 3.22 -9.09
C LEU A 52 -5.30 2.18 -8.50
N VAL A 53 -4.00 2.39 -8.64
CA VAL A 53 -2.95 1.48 -8.17
C VAL A 53 -2.11 2.20 -7.14
N THR A 54 -1.87 1.58 -5.99
CA THR A 54 -1.11 2.22 -4.92
C THR A 54 -0.27 1.20 -4.15
N ASN A 55 0.93 1.60 -3.76
CA ASN A 55 1.79 0.86 -2.83
C ASN A 55 1.38 1.03 -1.35
N SER A 56 0.24 1.67 -1.08
CA SER A 56 -0.30 1.78 0.27
C SER A 56 -0.47 0.39 0.92
N PRO A 57 -0.03 0.21 2.18
CA PRO A 57 -0.23 -1.03 2.93
C PRO A 57 -1.68 -1.23 3.39
N LYS A 58 -2.53 -0.21 3.21
CA LYS A 58 -3.94 -0.29 3.59
C LYS A 58 -4.71 -1.23 2.68
N PRO A 59 -5.69 -1.99 3.22
CA PRO A 59 -6.71 -2.65 2.41
C PRO A 59 -7.46 -1.66 1.53
N ARG A 60 -7.96 -2.13 0.38
CA ARG A 60 -8.73 -1.31 -0.57
C ARG A 60 -9.80 -0.44 0.09
N ILE A 61 -10.57 -1.02 1.01
CA ILE A 61 -11.64 -0.29 1.72
C ILE A 61 -11.10 0.90 2.53
N GLY A 62 -9.91 0.77 3.09
CA GLY A 62 -9.22 1.85 3.81
C GLY A 62 -8.77 2.97 2.88
N VAL A 63 -8.25 2.61 1.70
CA VAL A 63 -7.87 3.58 0.67
C VAL A 63 -9.09 4.28 0.09
N GLU A 64 -10.18 3.57 -0.20
CA GLU A 64 -11.43 4.18 -0.69
C GLU A 64 -12.01 5.20 0.30
N LYS A 65 -11.97 4.91 1.61
CA LYS A 65 -12.36 5.88 2.65
C LYS A 65 -11.46 7.12 2.66
N GLN A 66 -10.16 6.93 2.47
CA GLN A 66 -9.18 8.03 2.41
C GLN A 66 -9.42 8.90 1.16
N LEU A 67 -9.69 8.30 0.01
CA LEU A 67 -10.01 9.01 -1.22
C LEU A 67 -11.24 9.90 -1.07
N LEU A 68 -12.30 9.40 -0.42
CA LEU A 68 -13.49 10.21 -0.11
C LEU A 68 -13.15 11.39 0.79
N HIS A 69 -12.29 11.20 1.79
CA HIS A 69 -11.83 12.30 2.66
C HIS A 69 -11.05 13.37 1.89
N PHE A 70 -10.32 12.99 0.83
CA PHE A 70 -9.61 13.92 -0.05
C PHE A 70 -10.48 14.50 -1.16
N ASN A 71 -11.80 14.25 -1.16
CA ASN A 71 -12.74 14.67 -2.19
C ASN A 71 -12.48 14.04 -3.58
N VAL A 72 -11.97 12.81 -3.63
CA VAL A 72 -11.92 11.99 -4.84
C VAL A 72 -13.20 11.15 -4.91
N PRO A 73 -14.17 11.52 -5.73
CA PRO A 73 -15.45 10.82 -5.77
C PRO A 73 -15.33 9.46 -6.48
N LYS A 74 -16.21 8.52 -6.11
CA LYS A 74 -16.21 7.15 -6.69
C LYS A 74 -16.37 7.11 -8.20
N ILE A 75 -16.94 8.17 -8.79
CA ILE A 75 -17.08 8.28 -10.24
C ILE A 75 -15.75 8.38 -10.98
N CYS A 76 -14.64 8.70 -10.30
CA CYS A 76 -13.30 8.83 -10.90
C CYS A 76 -12.68 7.48 -11.27
N TYR A 77 -13.13 6.36 -10.68
CA TYR A 77 -12.46 5.06 -10.83
C TYR A 77 -13.44 3.89 -10.74
N ASP A 78 -13.05 2.77 -11.32
CA ASP A 78 -13.81 1.50 -11.25
C ASP A 78 -13.43 0.72 -9.98
N THR A 79 -12.12 0.61 -9.71
CA THR A 79 -11.59 -0.11 -8.54
C THR A 79 -10.26 0.45 -8.08
N VAL A 80 -9.79 -0.03 -6.93
CA VAL A 80 -8.48 0.27 -6.37
C VAL A 80 -7.73 -1.03 -6.16
N ALA A 81 -6.48 -1.10 -6.61
CA ALA A 81 -5.53 -2.16 -6.31
C ALA A 81 -4.48 -1.62 -5.32
N THR A 82 -4.28 -2.31 -4.20
CA THR A 82 -3.35 -1.89 -3.15
C THR A 82 -2.27 -2.93 -2.91
N SER A 83 -1.07 -2.49 -2.55
CA SER A 83 -0.03 -3.38 -2.05
C SER A 83 -0.49 -4.13 -0.80
N GLY A 84 -1.24 -3.46 0.07
CA GLY A 84 -1.82 -4.07 1.26
C GLY A 84 -2.70 -5.29 0.95
N ASP A 85 -3.60 -5.21 -0.05
CA ASP A 85 -4.42 -6.36 -0.42
C ASP A 85 -3.58 -7.49 -1.04
N SER A 86 -2.54 -7.17 -1.82
CA SER A 86 -1.61 -8.15 -2.37
C SER A 86 -0.84 -8.88 -1.25
N ALA A 87 -0.33 -8.13 -0.27
CA ALA A 87 0.35 -8.70 0.89
C ALA A 87 -0.61 -9.56 1.75
N ARG A 88 -1.87 -9.13 1.94
CA ARG A 88 -2.90 -9.92 2.62
C ARG A 88 -3.18 -11.24 1.92
N VAL A 89 -3.24 -11.24 0.58
CA VAL A 89 -3.37 -12.49 -0.20
C VAL A 89 -2.19 -13.41 0.11
N ALA A 90 -0.95 -12.92 0.05
CA ALA A 90 0.23 -13.72 0.37
C ALA A 90 0.21 -14.26 1.81
N MET A 91 -0.17 -13.42 2.78
CA MET A 91 -0.28 -13.82 4.19
C MET A 91 -1.34 -14.91 4.38
N PHE A 92 -2.56 -14.71 3.90
CA PHE A 92 -3.67 -15.66 4.09
C PHE A 92 -3.54 -16.95 3.25
N THR A 93 -2.64 -16.98 2.27
CA THR A 93 -2.25 -18.20 1.56
C THR A 93 -1.06 -18.92 2.19
N GLY A 94 -0.51 -18.40 3.30
CA GLY A 94 0.51 -19.07 4.10
C GLY A 94 1.96 -18.82 3.69
N VAL A 95 2.22 -17.79 2.89
CA VAL A 95 3.59 -17.49 2.42
C VAL A 95 4.57 -17.26 3.59
N VAL A 96 4.10 -16.64 4.67
CA VAL A 96 4.89 -16.32 5.89
C VAL A 96 4.57 -17.21 7.09
N GLY A 97 3.84 -18.31 6.89
CA GLY A 97 3.38 -19.17 7.97
C GLY A 97 2.08 -18.70 8.62
N LYS A 98 1.69 -19.36 9.71
CA LYS A 98 0.46 -19.07 10.46
C LYS A 98 0.70 -18.18 11.67
N LYS A 99 1.84 -18.34 12.31
CA LYS A 99 2.27 -17.53 13.45
C LYS A 99 3.19 -16.43 12.96
N ILE A 100 2.75 -15.18 13.05
CA ILE A 100 3.50 -14.07 12.51
C ILE A 100 3.84 -13.04 13.59
N PHE A 101 5.03 -12.45 13.46
CA PHE A 101 5.37 -11.23 14.16
C PHE A 101 4.94 -10.04 13.32
N PHE A 102 4.15 -9.14 13.90
CA PHE A 102 3.59 -8.01 13.18
C PHE A 102 4.32 -6.71 13.52
N ILE A 103 4.75 -6.00 12.50
CA ILE A 103 5.30 -4.64 12.58
C ILE A 103 4.34 -3.70 11.87
N GLY A 104 3.71 -2.81 12.62
CA GLY A 104 2.73 -1.85 12.10
C GLY A 104 1.99 -1.14 13.22
N GLU A 105 1.15 -0.17 12.86
CA GLU A 105 0.39 0.60 13.82
C GLU A 105 -0.85 -0.18 14.34
N PRO A 106 -1.33 0.10 15.56
CA PRO A 106 -2.56 -0.52 16.10
C PRO A 106 -3.79 -0.33 15.21
N ARG A 107 -3.83 0.74 14.40
CA ARG A 107 -4.91 1.02 13.43
C ARG A 107 -4.92 0.10 12.22
N ASP A 108 -3.86 -0.68 12.01
CA ASP A 108 -3.72 -1.55 10.84
C ASP A 108 -4.41 -2.91 11.02
N GLN A 109 -5.22 -3.10 12.07
CA GLN A 109 -5.92 -4.36 12.34
C GLN A 109 -6.83 -4.83 11.20
N LEU A 110 -7.36 -3.92 10.37
CA LEU A 110 -8.08 -4.26 9.14
C LEU A 110 -7.26 -5.11 8.15
N PHE A 111 -5.92 -5.08 8.29
CA PHE A 111 -5.02 -5.91 7.49
C PHE A 111 -5.23 -7.41 7.76
N PHE A 112 -5.67 -7.78 8.96
CA PHE A 112 -5.89 -9.17 9.38
C PHE A 112 -7.30 -9.68 9.14
N GLU A 113 -8.19 -8.88 8.59
CA GLU A 113 -9.51 -9.35 8.18
C GLU A 113 -9.40 -10.20 6.91
N PRO A 114 -10.03 -11.38 6.84
CA PRO A 114 -10.00 -12.23 5.65
C PRO A 114 -10.50 -11.51 4.40
N ILE A 115 -9.87 -11.82 3.26
CA ILE A 115 -10.27 -11.27 1.96
C ILE A 115 -11.20 -12.26 1.28
N SER A 116 -12.34 -11.78 0.78
CA SER A 116 -13.37 -12.61 0.13
C SER A 116 -12.89 -13.35 -1.13
N ILE A 117 -11.82 -12.86 -1.77
CA ILE A 117 -11.22 -13.50 -2.95
C ILE A 117 -10.54 -14.85 -2.61
N ILE A 118 -10.18 -15.08 -1.34
CA ILE A 118 -9.52 -16.31 -0.91
C ILE A 118 -10.59 -17.28 -0.38
N LYS A 119 -10.78 -18.40 -1.07
CA LYS A 119 -11.81 -19.41 -0.70
C LYS A 119 -11.56 -20.07 0.65
N SER A 120 -10.31 -20.27 1.03
CA SER A 120 -9.92 -20.97 2.26
C SER A 120 -8.71 -20.26 2.91
N PRO A 121 -8.91 -19.07 3.51
CA PRO A 121 -7.83 -18.36 4.17
C PRO A 121 -7.34 -19.15 5.38
N ILE A 122 -6.03 -19.21 5.59
CA ILE A 122 -5.48 -19.77 6.82
C ILE A 122 -5.75 -18.81 7.99
N LYS A 123 -5.89 -19.36 9.18
CA LYS A 123 -5.97 -18.55 10.40
C LYS A 123 -4.59 -18.00 10.72
N ILE A 124 -4.49 -16.68 10.87
CA ILE A 124 -3.27 -16.00 11.28
C ILE A 124 -3.31 -15.74 12.78
N GLU A 125 -2.19 -16.00 13.43
CA GLU A 125 -1.97 -15.73 14.85
C GLU A 125 -0.80 -14.76 15.01
N GLN A 126 -1.04 -13.60 15.62
CA GLN A 126 0.01 -12.64 15.96
C GLN A 126 0.70 -13.09 17.24
N VAL A 127 2.02 -13.23 17.20
CA VAL A 127 2.83 -13.74 18.32
C VAL A 127 4.09 -12.88 18.48
N SER A 128 4.82 -13.09 19.58
CA SER A 128 6.17 -12.50 19.73
C SER A 128 7.13 -13.06 18.69
N ILE A 129 8.19 -12.31 18.38
CA ILE A 129 9.17 -12.69 17.35
C ILE A 129 9.80 -14.07 17.64
N GLN A 130 9.98 -14.45 18.90
CA GLN A 130 10.57 -15.74 19.29
C GLN A 130 9.68 -16.93 18.91
N ASN A 131 8.37 -16.72 18.78
CA ASN A 131 7.39 -17.76 18.45
C ASN A 131 6.89 -17.68 17.01
N ALA A 132 7.37 -16.70 16.23
CA ALA A 132 6.91 -16.45 14.88
C ALA A 132 7.55 -17.40 13.85
N GLU A 133 6.82 -17.67 12.78
CA GLU A 133 7.26 -18.40 11.59
C GLU A 133 7.71 -17.43 10.49
N GLY A 134 7.23 -16.17 10.53
CA GLY A 134 7.57 -15.11 9.60
C GLY A 134 7.19 -13.73 10.15
N ILE A 135 7.60 -12.69 9.43
CA ILE A 135 7.39 -11.30 9.79
C ILE A 135 6.46 -10.66 8.76
N VAL A 136 5.50 -9.86 9.22
CA VAL A 136 4.61 -9.05 8.37
C VAL A 136 4.76 -7.59 8.79
N CYS A 137 5.09 -6.73 7.82
CA CYS A 137 5.28 -5.30 8.06
C CYS A 137 4.33 -4.48 7.17
N THR A 138 3.52 -3.62 7.79
CA THR A 138 2.68 -2.62 7.11
C THR A 138 3.28 -1.22 7.16
N GLY A 139 4.25 -1.00 8.04
CA GLY A 139 4.90 0.27 8.29
C GLY A 139 5.47 0.32 9.71
N PRO A 140 6.02 1.44 10.15
CA PRO A 140 6.54 1.58 11.51
C PRO A 140 5.43 1.50 12.56
N PHE A 141 5.78 1.07 13.77
CA PHE A 141 4.86 1.12 14.93
C PHE A 141 4.42 2.55 15.26
N ASP A 142 5.31 3.50 15.02
CA ASP A 142 5.10 4.93 15.19
C ASP A 142 5.91 5.63 14.08
N GLY A 143 5.24 6.47 13.28
CA GLY A 143 5.88 7.21 12.18
C GLY A 143 6.96 8.21 12.63
N SER A 144 7.11 8.46 13.93
CA SER A 144 8.14 9.31 14.53
C SER A 144 9.26 8.52 15.24
N ALA A 145 9.12 7.19 15.37
CA ALA A 145 10.11 6.37 16.05
C ALA A 145 11.38 6.17 15.21
N ASP A 146 12.50 5.99 15.91
CA ASP A 146 13.78 5.68 15.26
C ASP A 146 13.71 4.29 14.60
N PRO A 147 14.16 4.12 13.35
CA PRO A 147 14.22 2.84 12.66
C PRO A 147 14.93 1.72 13.44
N SER A 148 15.94 2.06 14.23
CA SER A 148 16.71 1.10 15.04
C SER A 148 15.88 0.33 16.08
N VAL A 149 14.66 0.78 16.41
CA VAL A 149 13.78 0.13 17.40
C VAL A 149 13.53 -1.35 17.06
N ASN A 150 13.41 -1.70 15.78
CA ASN A 150 13.16 -3.08 15.35
C ASN A 150 14.41 -3.84 14.91
N LYS A 151 15.60 -3.26 15.07
CA LYS A 151 16.86 -3.87 14.58
C LYS A 151 17.10 -5.26 15.18
N GLU A 152 16.88 -5.44 16.48
CA GLU A 152 17.06 -6.74 17.14
C GLU A 152 16.08 -7.79 16.61
N ASP A 153 14.82 -7.40 16.35
CA ASP A 153 13.80 -8.29 15.79
C ASP A 153 14.16 -8.72 14.35
N PHE A 154 14.69 -7.80 13.54
CA PHE A 154 15.15 -8.12 12.20
C PHE A 154 16.35 -9.06 12.23
N LEU A 155 17.36 -8.79 13.04
CA LEU A 155 18.53 -9.66 13.22
C LEU A 155 18.12 -11.06 13.70
N PHE A 156 17.17 -11.14 14.63
CA PHE A 156 16.62 -12.43 15.04
C PHE A 156 15.91 -13.14 13.88
N GLY A 157 15.06 -12.45 13.13
CA GLY A 157 14.37 -13.00 11.96
C GLY A 157 15.34 -13.53 10.90
N ILE A 158 16.41 -12.78 10.60
CA ILE A 158 17.47 -13.19 9.68
C ILE A 158 18.18 -14.46 10.20
N SER A 159 18.56 -14.49 11.49
CA SER A 159 19.20 -15.66 12.11
C SER A 159 18.36 -16.94 12.02
N LYS A 160 17.04 -16.79 11.91
CA LYS A 160 16.07 -17.88 11.77
C LYS A 160 15.64 -18.12 10.32
N SER A 161 16.17 -17.37 9.36
CA SER A 161 15.76 -17.41 7.95
C SER A 161 14.24 -17.22 7.79
N MET A 162 13.64 -16.36 8.60
CA MET A 162 12.21 -16.05 8.53
C MET A 162 11.90 -15.32 7.24
N LYS A 163 10.74 -15.63 6.65
CA LYS A 163 10.23 -14.85 5.53
C LYS A 163 9.71 -13.50 6.04
N PHE A 164 10.05 -12.45 5.31
CA PHE A 164 9.61 -11.09 5.57
C PHE A 164 8.64 -10.64 4.49
N LEU A 165 7.42 -10.29 4.87
CA LEU A 165 6.38 -9.77 3.98
C LEU A 165 6.20 -8.28 4.25
N CYS A 166 6.72 -7.45 3.36
CA CYS A 166 6.58 -6.01 3.41
C CYS A 166 5.41 -5.56 2.53
N ALA A 167 4.44 -4.86 3.13
CA ALA A 167 3.28 -4.34 2.41
C ALA A 167 3.52 -2.95 1.81
N ASN A 168 4.55 -2.22 2.25
CA ASN A 168 4.96 -0.94 1.68
C ASN A 168 6.49 -0.80 1.76
N PRO A 169 7.20 -0.90 0.63
CA PRO A 169 8.67 -0.82 0.58
C PRO A 169 9.20 0.62 0.45
N ASP A 170 8.36 1.64 0.57
CA ASP A 170 8.80 3.02 0.47
C ASP A 170 9.73 3.41 1.62
N ILE A 171 10.83 4.07 1.30
CA ILE A 171 11.78 4.62 2.27
C ILE A 171 11.28 5.97 2.80
N VAL A 172 10.61 6.73 1.95
CA VAL A 172 10.10 8.07 2.28
C VAL A 172 8.71 8.28 1.71
N VAL A 173 7.92 9.13 2.37
CA VAL A 173 6.63 9.61 1.85
C VAL A 173 6.51 11.11 2.11
N ASP A 174 6.08 11.85 1.10
CA ASP A 174 5.82 13.28 1.22
C ASP A 174 4.32 13.49 1.54
N ARG A 175 4.01 14.25 2.60
CA ARG A 175 2.65 14.68 2.94
C ARG A 175 2.59 16.20 2.85
N GLY A 176 2.01 16.71 1.76
CA GLY A 176 2.11 18.11 1.41
C GLY A 176 3.58 18.50 1.21
N GLU A 177 4.08 19.44 2.00
CA GLU A 177 5.48 19.90 1.95
C GLU A 177 6.41 19.19 2.94
N VAL A 178 5.88 18.26 3.75
CA VAL A 178 6.64 17.57 4.79
C VAL A 178 7.01 16.17 4.34
N ARG A 179 8.32 15.87 4.37
CA ARG A 179 8.86 14.55 4.09
C ARG A 179 8.93 13.72 5.37
N HIS A 180 8.33 12.53 5.32
CA HIS A 180 8.39 11.53 6.38
C HIS A 180 9.25 10.36 5.93
N CYS A 181 10.17 9.92 6.80
CA CYS A 181 10.97 8.73 6.56
C CYS A 181 10.16 7.49 6.96
N LEU A 182 10.16 6.47 6.07
CA LEU A 182 9.54 5.16 6.30
C LEU A 182 10.60 4.05 6.34
N LEU A 183 11.83 4.38 6.72
CA LEU A 183 13.05 3.54 6.67
C LEU A 183 12.95 2.11 7.24
N TYR A 184 11.81 1.73 7.73
CA TYR A 184 11.58 0.42 8.36
C TYR A 184 11.46 -0.75 7.39
N THR A 185 11.34 -0.51 6.08
CA THR A 185 10.81 -1.53 5.19
C THR A 185 11.80 -2.08 4.17
N SER A 186 12.87 -1.37 3.82
CA SER A 186 13.84 -1.87 2.83
C SER A 186 15.29 -1.88 3.33
N ASP A 187 15.82 -0.75 3.80
CA ASP A 187 17.26 -0.65 4.08
C ASP A 187 17.70 -1.38 5.35
N ALA A 188 16.83 -1.49 6.37
CA ALA A 188 17.16 -2.23 7.58
C ALA A 188 17.29 -3.75 7.36
N ALA A 189 16.68 -4.27 6.29
CA ALA A 189 16.81 -5.67 5.89
C ALA A 189 18.02 -5.90 4.96
N ASP A 190 18.43 -4.87 4.20
CA ASP A 190 19.55 -4.96 3.25
C ASP A 190 20.90 -4.64 3.91
N GLU A 191 20.94 -3.92 5.04
CA GLU A 191 22.15 -3.66 5.82
C GLU A 191 22.46 -4.74 6.87
N CYS A 192 21.62 -5.75 6.98
CA CYS A 192 21.81 -6.93 7.82
C CYS A 192 22.03 -8.19 6.97
#